data_8e9808b89a20648596ba0f5e3be56671
#
_entry.id   8e9808b89a20648596ba0f5e3be56671
#
_cell.length_a   1.000
_cell.length_b   1.000
_cell.length_c   1.000
_cell.angle_alpha   90.00
_cell.angle_beta   90.00
_cell.angle_gamma   90.00
#
_symmetry.space_group_name_H-M   'P 1'
#
loop_
_entity.id
_entity.type
_entity.pdbx_description
1 polymer ?
#
loop_
_entity_poly.entity_id
_entity_poly.type
_entity_poly.pdbx_seq_one_letter_code
_entity_poly.pdbx_strand_id
1 'polypeptide(L)'
;MSSTALGIVGGLVVGAVLGYGTATYYKGGRGADNLTLLEVDGTKYRESDLPPDVRSGYYDIKTEEHSRGDVLLGQFALHLALAKDKDKNVKADALPPFDQLVEAPAPTDQELQALYDANKSRLPPGTTFDQIKPDIERFVRNQKLTETLRVKNEELTAKKRVVLLTPEPSPPKVTLALEAYAAKGVATAPNTLVEVADYLCAHCQSSEPEVAATVKELGDKYRFVHVPFSLRPEGLSGTLARGAYCAKQQGDDAFWKYHDKAFSTAKEKGWKPTDPDNIAPVLEVAAAAGIDATKLEACLATPEAQAFVKNTSDGMRKAGVSGTPTFFLNGRRLALSSKSLKDAVLGRLQSASH
;
A
#
# COMPACT_ATOMS: atom_id res chain seq x y z
N MET A 1 -7.82 -40.44 28.97
CA MET A 1 -8.42 -40.91 27.70
C MET A 1 -8.82 -39.71 26.90
N SER A 2 -8.29 -39.65 25.73
CA SER A 2 -8.62 -38.79 24.56
C SER A 2 -8.57 -37.28 24.74
N SER A 3 -7.42 -36.73 24.41
CA SER A 3 -7.19 -35.33 24.07
C SER A 3 -7.73 -35.04 22.66
N THR A 4 -8.67 -34.12 22.58
CA THR A 4 -9.14 -33.59 21.29
C THR A 4 -8.48 -32.23 21.06
N ALA A 5 -7.45 -32.20 20.20
CA ALA A 5 -6.81 -31.02 19.74
C ALA A 5 -7.76 -30.28 18.77
N LEU A 6 -8.04 -29.02 19.07
CA LEU A 6 -8.74 -28.10 18.15
C LEU A 6 -7.74 -27.65 17.09
N GLY A 7 -7.77 -28.30 15.92
CA GLY A 7 -7.02 -27.88 14.75
C GLY A 7 -7.68 -26.70 14.07
N ILE A 8 -6.98 -25.59 14.00
CA ILE A 8 -7.31 -24.49 13.09
C ILE A 8 -6.95 -24.96 11.69
N VAL A 9 -7.94 -25.24 10.87
CA VAL A 9 -7.78 -25.55 9.44
C VAL A 9 -7.56 -24.24 8.72
N GLY A 10 -6.32 -23.88 8.51
CA GLY A 10 -5.94 -22.91 7.50
C GLY A 10 -6.04 -23.56 6.14
N GLY A 11 -7.00 -23.13 5.33
CA GLY A 11 -7.15 -23.60 3.96
C GLY A 11 -5.93 -23.25 3.10
N LEU A 12 -5.10 -24.24 2.85
CA LEU A 12 -4.07 -24.20 1.80
C LEU A 12 -4.76 -24.41 0.46
N VAL A 13 -4.92 -23.36 -0.33
CA VAL A 13 -5.19 -23.50 -1.76
C VAL A 13 -3.88 -23.96 -2.42
N VAL A 14 -3.76 -25.25 -2.63
CA VAL A 14 -2.66 -25.82 -3.43
C VAL A 14 -3.00 -25.57 -4.89
N GLY A 15 -2.50 -24.47 -5.45
CA GLY A 15 -2.34 -24.34 -6.89
C GLY A 15 -1.26 -25.30 -7.34
N ALA A 16 -1.63 -26.34 -8.10
CA ALA A 16 -0.69 -27.23 -8.74
C ALA A 16 0.12 -26.43 -9.76
N VAL A 17 1.32 -26.03 -9.40
CA VAL A 17 2.32 -25.51 -10.33
C VAL A 17 3.14 -26.68 -10.82
N LEU A 18 2.98 -27.04 -12.08
CA LEU A 18 3.95 -27.86 -12.79
C LEU A 18 5.24 -27.05 -12.90
N GLY A 19 6.13 -27.21 -11.93
CA GLY A 19 7.44 -26.59 -11.93
C GLY A 19 8.53 -27.62 -12.12
N TYR A 20 9.16 -27.66 -13.28
CA TYR A 20 10.48 -28.23 -13.45
C TYR A 20 11.37 -27.23 -14.16
N GLY A 21 12.19 -26.55 -13.41
CA GLY A 21 13.28 -25.77 -13.90
C GLY A 21 14.32 -25.66 -12.79
N THR A 22 15.50 -26.22 -13.02
CA THR A 22 16.65 -26.02 -12.16
C THR A 22 16.96 -24.52 -12.10
N ALA A 23 16.71 -23.89 -10.95
CA ALA A 23 17.02 -22.48 -10.72
C ALA A 23 18.54 -22.34 -10.68
N THR A 24 19.13 -21.85 -11.76
CA THR A 24 20.46 -21.27 -11.73
C THR A 24 20.34 -19.87 -11.13
N TYR A 25 20.85 -19.68 -9.93
CA TYR A 25 20.98 -18.37 -9.29
C TYR A 25 21.90 -17.47 -10.13
N TYR A 26 21.30 -16.49 -10.78
CA TYR A 26 22.04 -15.44 -11.49
C TYR A 26 22.46 -14.35 -10.48
N LYS A 27 23.76 -14.11 -10.34
CA LYS A 27 24.29 -12.92 -9.64
C LYS A 27 23.84 -11.68 -10.40
N GLY A 28 22.86 -10.93 -9.86
CA GLY A 28 22.36 -9.69 -10.43
C GLY A 28 23.42 -8.62 -10.47
N GLY A 29 23.92 -8.31 -11.66
CA GLY A 29 24.68 -7.10 -11.97
C GLY A 29 23.73 -5.93 -12.25
N ARG A 30 24.19 -4.71 -12.02
CA ARG A 30 23.51 -3.42 -12.27
C ARG A 30 22.88 -3.41 -13.66
N GLY A 31 21.55 -3.24 -13.73
CA GLY A 31 20.79 -3.16 -14.97
C GLY A 31 19.58 -4.09 -15.01
N ALA A 32 18.71 -4.03 -13.98
CA ALA A 32 17.55 -4.92 -13.83
C ALA A 32 16.53 -4.86 -14.99
N ASP A 33 16.54 -3.81 -15.79
CA ASP A 33 15.55 -3.59 -16.88
C ASP A 33 15.84 -4.44 -18.14
N ASN A 34 16.87 -5.29 -18.14
CA ASN A 34 17.34 -5.99 -19.36
C ASN A 34 17.56 -7.51 -19.18
N LEU A 35 17.02 -8.10 -18.10
CA LEU A 35 17.14 -9.53 -17.88
C LEU A 35 16.27 -10.31 -18.89
N THR A 36 16.85 -11.33 -19.55
CA THR A 36 16.09 -12.35 -20.28
C THR A 36 15.36 -13.20 -19.24
N LEU A 37 14.02 -13.22 -19.34
CA LEU A 37 13.18 -13.90 -18.36
C LEU A 37 12.63 -15.24 -18.88
N LEU A 38 12.44 -15.36 -20.19
CA LEU A 38 11.89 -16.58 -20.78
C LEU A 38 12.39 -16.75 -22.23
N GLU A 39 12.30 -17.98 -22.71
CA GLU A 39 12.57 -18.34 -24.09
C GLU A 39 11.41 -19.20 -24.62
N VAL A 40 10.89 -18.83 -25.77
CA VAL A 40 9.83 -19.59 -26.47
C VAL A 40 10.31 -19.83 -27.90
N ASP A 41 10.36 -21.08 -28.32
CA ASP A 41 10.81 -21.47 -29.66
C ASP A 41 12.15 -20.83 -30.08
N GLY A 42 13.10 -20.79 -29.15
CA GLY A 42 14.43 -20.20 -29.35
C GLY A 42 14.46 -18.66 -29.32
N THR A 43 13.33 -17.98 -29.21
CA THR A 43 13.24 -16.53 -29.09
C THR A 43 13.28 -16.13 -27.61
N LYS A 44 14.24 -15.26 -27.26
CA LYS A 44 14.44 -14.78 -25.89
C LYS A 44 13.66 -13.50 -25.66
N TYR A 45 12.94 -13.44 -24.53
CA TYR A 45 12.14 -12.31 -24.12
C TYR A 45 12.71 -11.73 -22.81
N ARG A 46 12.87 -10.43 -22.78
CA ARG A 46 13.31 -9.66 -21.61
C ARG A 46 12.09 -9.16 -20.84
N GLU A 47 12.31 -8.63 -19.63
CA GLU A 47 11.26 -7.98 -18.86
C GLU A 47 10.59 -6.84 -19.65
N SER A 48 11.39 -6.06 -20.42
CA SER A 48 10.89 -4.98 -21.28
C SER A 48 9.97 -5.43 -22.41
N ASP A 49 10.10 -6.67 -22.85
CA ASP A 49 9.36 -7.22 -24.00
C ASP A 49 7.99 -7.79 -23.57
N LEU A 50 7.77 -7.93 -22.26
CA LEU A 50 6.51 -8.44 -21.71
C LEU A 50 5.39 -7.38 -21.78
N PRO A 51 4.13 -7.78 -21.95
CA PRO A 51 2.99 -6.89 -21.80
C PRO A 51 3.00 -6.16 -20.46
N PRO A 52 2.47 -4.91 -20.39
CA PRO A 52 2.50 -4.10 -19.17
C PRO A 52 1.88 -4.76 -17.93
N ASP A 53 0.78 -5.49 -18.11
CA ASP A 53 0.10 -6.26 -17.06
C ASP A 53 0.97 -7.42 -16.54
N VAL A 54 1.62 -8.16 -17.42
CA VAL A 54 2.54 -9.24 -17.05
C VAL A 54 3.76 -8.68 -16.32
N ARG A 55 4.33 -7.58 -16.80
CA ARG A 55 5.45 -6.89 -16.12
C ARG A 55 5.07 -6.41 -14.73
N SER A 56 3.88 -5.84 -14.60
CA SER A 56 3.38 -5.38 -13.30
C SER A 56 3.17 -6.53 -12.34
N GLY A 57 2.53 -7.62 -12.77
CA GLY A 57 2.34 -8.81 -11.95
C GLY A 57 3.67 -9.44 -11.52
N TYR A 58 4.64 -9.51 -12.42
CA TYR A 58 5.98 -9.99 -12.09
C TYR A 58 6.71 -9.09 -11.08
N TYR A 59 6.57 -7.78 -11.22
CA TYR A 59 7.09 -6.82 -10.25
C TYR A 59 6.43 -6.99 -8.87
N ASP A 60 5.12 -7.20 -8.83
CA ASP A 60 4.38 -7.41 -7.57
C ASP A 60 4.88 -8.65 -6.83
N ILE A 61 5.12 -9.74 -7.54
CA ILE A 61 5.70 -10.96 -6.97
C ILE A 61 7.09 -10.69 -6.40
N LYS A 62 7.97 -10.04 -7.18
CA LYS A 62 9.32 -9.69 -6.69
C LYS A 62 9.28 -8.79 -5.44
N THR A 63 8.33 -7.86 -5.41
CA THR A 63 8.17 -6.96 -4.26
C THR A 63 7.67 -7.69 -3.02
N GLU A 64 6.75 -8.64 -3.18
CA GLU A 64 6.28 -9.48 -2.08
C GLU A 64 7.40 -10.38 -1.53
N GLU A 65 8.17 -11.04 -2.40
CA GLU A 65 9.33 -11.83 -2.00
C GLU A 65 10.39 -11.00 -1.26
N HIS A 66 10.69 -9.81 -1.78
CA HIS A 66 11.61 -8.87 -1.14
C HIS A 66 11.10 -8.45 0.24
N SER A 67 9.82 -8.07 0.37
CA SER A 67 9.21 -7.67 1.64
C SER A 67 9.26 -8.80 2.68
N ARG A 68 8.99 -10.04 2.27
CA ARG A 68 9.11 -11.21 3.15
C ARG A 68 10.54 -11.46 3.59
N GLY A 69 11.49 -11.28 2.66
CA GLY A 69 12.93 -11.35 2.96
C GLY A 69 13.36 -10.29 3.97
N ASP A 70 12.90 -9.06 3.79
CA ASP A 70 13.20 -7.94 4.69
C ASP A 70 12.63 -8.14 6.10
N VAL A 71 11.43 -8.71 6.23
CA VAL A 71 10.87 -9.06 7.54
C VAL A 71 11.76 -10.08 8.25
N LEU A 72 12.17 -11.14 7.56
CA LEU A 72 13.05 -12.18 8.13
C LEU A 72 14.40 -11.60 8.54
N LEU A 73 15.05 -10.87 7.63
CA LEU A 73 16.36 -10.27 7.87
C LEU A 73 16.30 -9.18 8.94
N GLY A 74 15.24 -8.40 8.99
CA GLY A 74 15.00 -7.37 10.00
C GLY A 74 14.86 -7.97 11.40
N GLN A 75 14.09 -9.05 11.54
CA GLN A 75 13.98 -9.80 12.80
C GLN A 75 15.34 -10.34 13.26
N PHE A 76 16.11 -10.93 12.35
CA PHE A 76 17.44 -11.43 12.64
C PHE A 76 18.41 -10.30 13.00
N ALA A 77 18.38 -9.19 12.26
CA ALA A 77 19.25 -8.03 12.52
C ALA A 77 18.95 -7.38 13.88
N LEU A 78 17.66 -7.26 14.24
CA LEU A 78 17.24 -6.82 15.58
C LEU A 78 17.80 -7.76 16.65
N HIS A 79 17.61 -9.06 16.48
CA HIS A 79 18.09 -10.08 17.41
C HIS A 79 19.60 -9.98 17.62
N LEU A 80 20.35 -9.92 16.53
CA LEU A 80 21.80 -9.78 16.56
C LEU A 80 22.25 -8.46 17.22
N ALA A 81 21.57 -7.36 16.93
CA ALA A 81 21.91 -6.06 17.52
C ALA A 81 21.70 -6.04 19.04
N LEU A 82 20.59 -6.62 19.52
CA LEU A 82 20.32 -6.74 20.95
C LEU A 82 21.29 -7.68 21.66
N ALA A 83 21.65 -8.80 21.02
CA ALA A 83 22.63 -9.74 21.56
C ALA A 83 24.02 -9.08 21.65
N LYS A 84 24.44 -8.30 20.65
CA LYS A 84 25.70 -7.54 20.67
C LYS A 84 25.76 -6.44 21.72
N ASP A 85 24.61 -5.93 22.17
CA ASP A 85 24.56 -4.98 23.30
C ASP A 85 24.94 -5.67 24.63
N LYS A 86 24.69 -6.97 24.75
CA LYS A 86 25.07 -7.78 25.93
C LYS A 86 26.47 -8.35 25.80
N ASP A 87 26.81 -8.92 24.65
CA ASP A 87 28.11 -9.46 24.33
C ASP A 87 28.56 -9.10 22.91
N LYS A 88 29.58 -8.24 22.78
CA LYS A 88 30.10 -7.79 21.48
C LYS A 88 30.62 -8.93 20.61
N ASN A 89 31.04 -10.06 21.23
CA ASN A 89 31.62 -11.21 20.55
C ASN A 89 30.59 -12.30 20.24
N VAL A 90 29.31 -12.07 20.50
CA VAL A 90 28.27 -13.06 20.22
C VAL A 90 28.30 -13.47 18.75
N LYS A 91 28.19 -14.78 18.51
CA LYS A 91 28.13 -15.33 17.15
C LYS A 91 26.72 -15.31 16.63
N ALA A 92 26.58 -15.08 15.33
CA ALA A 92 25.27 -14.97 14.66
C ALA A 92 24.46 -16.28 14.65
N ASP A 93 25.11 -17.42 14.81
CA ASP A 93 24.51 -18.76 14.87
C ASP A 93 24.22 -19.24 16.30
N ALA A 94 24.52 -18.44 17.33
CA ALA A 94 24.36 -18.77 18.73
C ALA A 94 23.79 -17.61 19.55
N LEU A 95 22.64 -17.06 19.08
CA LEU A 95 22.00 -15.93 19.75
C LEU A 95 21.16 -16.42 20.96
N PRO A 96 21.24 -15.74 22.12
CA PRO A 96 20.35 -16.00 23.25
C PRO A 96 18.89 -15.65 22.86
N PRO A 97 17.89 -16.29 23.46
CA PRO A 97 16.49 -15.95 23.19
C PRO A 97 16.15 -14.51 23.62
N PHE A 98 15.12 -13.92 23.00
CA PHE A 98 14.78 -12.51 23.19
C PHE A 98 14.46 -12.11 24.63
N ASP A 99 13.84 -12.99 25.41
CA ASP A 99 13.52 -12.77 26.83
C ASP A 99 14.75 -12.62 27.74
N GLN A 100 15.91 -13.11 27.29
CA GLN A 100 17.20 -12.88 27.95
C GLN A 100 17.88 -11.59 27.49
N LEU A 101 17.47 -11.01 26.38
CA LEU A 101 18.08 -9.83 25.77
C LEU A 101 17.37 -8.53 26.15
N VAL A 102 16.07 -8.59 26.34
CA VAL A 102 15.22 -7.43 26.70
C VAL A 102 14.32 -7.76 27.88
N GLU A 103 14.12 -6.77 28.76
CA GLU A 103 13.15 -6.85 29.82
C GLU A 103 11.83 -6.25 29.32
N ALA A 104 10.79 -7.09 29.23
CA ALA A 104 9.43 -6.64 29.00
C ALA A 104 8.71 -6.43 30.35
N PRO A 105 7.84 -5.41 30.51
CA PRO A 105 7.08 -5.22 31.73
C PRO A 105 6.25 -6.47 32.07
N ALA A 106 6.28 -6.88 33.33
CA ALA A 106 5.45 -7.99 33.78
C ALA A 106 3.94 -7.68 33.61
N PRO A 107 3.09 -8.66 33.28
CA PRO A 107 1.66 -8.48 33.33
C PRO A 107 1.18 -8.18 34.75
N THR A 108 0.23 -7.26 34.87
CA THR A 108 -0.45 -6.99 36.16
C THR A 108 -1.71 -7.83 36.27
N ASP A 109 -2.13 -8.14 37.49
CA ASP A 109 -3.38 -8.88 37.71
C ASP A 109 -4.61 -8.14 37.13
N GLN A 110 -4.59 -6.81 37.14
CA GLN A 110 -5.63 -5.99 36.53
C GLN A 110 -5.72 -6.19 35.00
N GLU A 111 -4.59 -6.25 34.30
CA GLU A 111 -4.55 -6.51 32.86
C GLU A 111 -5.04 -7.92 32.53
N LEU A 112 -4.64 -8.90 33.35
CA LEU A 112 -5.07 -10.29 33.17
C LEU A 112 -6.57 -10.43 33.35
N GLN A 113 -7.12 -9.81 34.41
CA GLN A 113 -8.56 -9.83 34.70
C GLN A 113 -9.34 -9.10 33.59
N ALA A 114 -8.89 -7.93 33.16
CA ALA A 114 -9.54 -7.17 32.08
C ALA A 114 -9.60 -7.95 30.77
N LEU A 115 -8.53 -8.67 30.41
CA LEU A 115 -8.51 -9.51 29.21
C LEU A 115 -9.49 -10.68 29.32
N TYR A 116 -9.57 -11.33 30.49
CA TYR A 116 -10.56 -12.37 30.75
C TYR A 116 -11.97 -11.83 30.58
N ASP A 117 -12.30 -10.73 31.27
CA ASP A 117 -13.64 -10.14 31.25
C ASP A 117 -14.08 -9.73 29.85
N ALA A 118 -13.17 -9.16 29.06
CA ALA A 118 -13.44 -8.76 27.68
C ALA A 118 -13.72 -9.95 26.74
N ASN A 119 -13.24 -11.16 27.07
CA ASN A 119 -13.37 -12.34 26.22
C ASN A 119 -14.26 -13.43 26.83
N LYS A 120 -14.79 -13.23 28.04
CA LYS A 120 -15.57 -14.24 28.78
C LYS A 120 -16.74 -14.85 27.99
N SER A 121 -17.41 -14.04 27.16
CA SER A 121 -18.52 -14.48 26.32
C SER A 121 -18.12 -15.45 25.19
N ARG A 122 -16.81 -15.49 24.86
CA ARG A 122 -16.24 -16.34 23.80
C ARG A 122 -15.63 -17.64 24.36
N LEU A 123 -15.53 -17.75 25.68
CA LEU A 123 -14.97 -18.91 26.32
C LEU A 123 -16.06 -20.01 26.51
N PRO A 124 -15.66 -21.28 26.60
CA PRO A 124 -16.57 -22.35 26.92
C PRO A 124 -17.33 -22.07 28.22
N PRO A 125 -18.63 -22.45 28.34
CA PRO A 125 -19.40 -22.27 29.54
C PRO A 125 -18.72 -22.89 30.78
N GLY A 126 -18.65 -22.11 31.87
CA GLY A 126 -18.03 -22.57 33.12
C GLY A 126 -16.53 -22.37 33.23
N THR A 127 -15.87 -21.79 32.21
CA THR A 127 -14.44 -21.44 32.28
C THR A 127 -14.23 -20.29 33.28
N THR A 128 -13.44 -20.53 34.33
CA THR A 128 -13.09 -19.52 35.34
C THR A 128 -11.77 -18.82 35.01
N PHE A 129 -11.58 -17.63 35.58
CA PHE A 129 -10.33 -16.89 35.44
C PHE A 129 -9.11 -17.70 35.90
N ASP A 130 -9.20 -18.33 37.06
CA ASP A 130 -8.10 -19.12 37.65
C ASP A 130 -7.67 -20.30 36.77
N GLN A 131 -8.61 -20.90 36.06
CA GLN A 131 -8.31 -22.03 35.15
C GLN A 131 -7.45 -21.61 33.95
N ILE A 132 -7.62 -20.38 33.45
CA ILE A 132 -6.93 -19.91 32.25
C ILE A 132 -5.94 -18.79 32.54
N LYS A 133 -5.79 -18.35 33.79
CA LYS A 133 -4.83 -17.30 34.18
C LYS A 133 -3.41 -17.55 33.64
N PRO A 134 -2.85 -18.78 33.71
CA PRO A 134 -1.50 -19.03 33.16
C PRO A 134 -1.41 -18.81 31.65
N ASP A 135 -2.48 -19.12 30.91
CA ASP A 135 -2.51 -18.92 29.45
C ASP A 135 -2.65 -17.44 29.10
N ILE A 136 -3.50 -16.71 29.83
CA ILE A 136 -3.65 -15.25 29.70
C ILE A 136 -2.33 -14.57 30.04
N GLU A 137 -1.68 -14.95 31.14
CA GLU A 137 -0.39 -14.40 31.54
C GLU A 137 0.68 -14.58 30.44
N ARG A 138 0.79 -15.80 29.91
CA ARG A 138 1.70 -16.08 28.79
C ARG A 138 1.38 -15.22 27.56
N PHE A 139 0.12 -15.08 27.20
CA PHE A 139 -0.33 -14.25 26.10
C PHE A 139 0.04 -12.77 26.30
N VAL A 140 -0.30 -12.18 27.44
CA VAL A 140 0.01 -10.77 27.75
C VAL A 140 1.52 -10.55 27.83
N ARG A 141 2.28 -11.49 28.40
CA ARG A 141 3.74 -11.44 28.44
C ARG A 141 4.33 -11.40 27.03
N ASN A 142 3.83 -12.24 26.11
CA ASN A 142 4.27 -12.25 24.71
C ASN A 142 3.91 -10.96 23.99
N GLN A 143 2.71 -10.40 24.24
CA GLN A 143 2.33 -9.10 23.68
C GLN A 143 3.29 -7.97 24.15
N LYS A 144 3.58 -7.92 25.45
CA LYS A 144 4.49 -6.92 26.02
C LYS A 144 5.91 -7.07 25.46
N LEU A 145 6.38 -8.32 25.31
CA LEU A 145 7.68 -8.58 24.69
C LEU A 145 7.68 -8.11 23.22
N THR A 146 6.65 -8.42 22.45
CA THR A 146 6.53 -8.00 21.05
C THR A 146 6.54 -6.47 20.94
N GLU A 147 5.80 -5.77 21.79
CA GLU A 147 5.79 -4.31 21.80
C GLU A 147 7.15 -3.72 22.20
N THR A 148 7.80 -4.31 23.20
CA THR A 148 9.16 -3.89 23.60
C THR A 148 10.16 -4.07 22.44
N LEU A 149 10.08 -5.19 21.72
CA LEU A 149 10.93 -5.45 20.55
C LEU A 149 10.62 -4.48 19.39
N ARG A 150 9.35 -4.13 19.18
CA ARG A 150 8.96 -3.12 18.17
C ARG A 150 9.61 -1.78 18.48
N VAL A 151 9.47 -1.29 19.70
CA VAL A 151 10.09 -0.03 20.13
C VAL A 151 11.63 -0.08 20.01
N LYS A 152 12.24 -1.18 20.38
CA LYS A 152 13.71 -1.36 20.23
C LYS A 152 14.14 -1.37 18.76
N ASN A 153 13.37 -2.01 17.89
CA ASN A 153 13.65 -2.01 16.45
C ASN A 153 13.61 -0.59 15.86
N GLU A 154 12.57 0.19 16.22
CA GLU A 154 12.43 1.59 15.80
C GLU A 154 13.62 2.44 16.29
N GLU A 155 14.02 2.29 17.55
CA GLU A 155 15.16 2.99 18.13
C GLU A 155 16.48 2.65 17.40
N LEU A 156 16.74 1.36 17.17
CA LEU A 156 17.97 0.89 16.52
C LEU A 156 18.03 1.31 15.04
N THR A 157 16.88 1.30 14.37
CA THR A 157 16.75 1.75 12.97
C THR A 157 16.97 3.26 12.86
N ALA A 158 16.35 4.05 13.73
CA ALA A 158 16.52 5.50 13.76
C ALA A 158 17.98 5.91 14.03
N LYS A 159 18.70 5.15 14.87
CA LYS A 159 20.13 5.31 15.14
C LYS A 159 21.04 4.71 14.05
N LYS A 160 20.49 4.16 12.98
CA LYS A 160 21.20 3.46 11.89
C LYS A 160 22.09 2.32 12.39
N ARG A 161 21.72 1.68 13.50
CA ARG A 161 22.41 0.49 14.03
C ARG A 161 21.93 -0.80 13.36
N VAL A 162 20.71 -0.80 12.87
CA VAL A 162 20.14 -1.84 12.01
C VAL A 162 19.82 -1.20 10.66
N VAL A 163 20.44 -1.70 9.61
CA VAL A 163 20.24 -1.27 8.22
C VAL A 163 20.19 -2.51 7.36
N LEU A 164 19.09 -2.70 6.64
CA LEU A 164 19.01 -3.74 5.61
C LEU A 164 19.63 -3.22 4.32
N LEU A 165 20.45 -4.04 3.68
CA LEU A 165 21.16 -3.70 2.44
C LEU A 165 20.62 -4.49 1.23
N THR A 166 19.43 -5.06 1.35
CA THR A 166 18.74 -5.78 0.30
C THR A 166 18.29 -4.80 -0.80
N PRO A 167 18.61 -5.06 -2.09
CA PRO A 167 18.22 -4.16 -3.17
C PRO A 167 16.72 -4.25 -3.42
N GLU A 168 16.02 -3.12 -3.36
CA GLU A 168 14.60 -3.05 -3.69
C GLU A 168 14.37 -3.41 -5.18
N PRO A 169 13.32 -4.21 -5.51
CA PRO A 169 12.93 -4.44 -6.89
C PRO A 169 12.62 -3.12 -7.60
N SER A 170 13.12 -2.97 -8.82
CA SER A 170 12.85 -1.78 -9.62
C SER A 170 11.50 -1.91 -10.33
N PRO A 171 10.52 -1.02 -10.09
CA PRO A 171 9.24 -1.09 -10.78
C PRO A 171 9.41 -0.80 -12.28
N PRO A 172 8.67 -1.50 -13.15
CA PRO A 172 8.72 -1.25 -14.57
C PRO A 172 8.30 0.19 -14.89
N LYS A 173 8.96 0.81 -15.89
CA LYS A 173 8.52 2.10 -16.39
C LYS A 173 7.34 1.92 -17.33
N VAL A 174 6.25 2.65 -17.07
CA VAL A 174 5.05 2.69 -17.92
C VAL A 174 4.85 4.10 -18.47
N THR A 175 4.27 4.19 -19.66
CA THR A 175 3.84 5.45 -20.23
C THR A 175 2.38 5.67 -19.87
N LEU A 176 2.09 6.77 -19.18
CA LEU A 176 0.74 7.16 -18.80
C LEU A 176 0.30 8.33 -19.71
N ALA A 177 -0.86 8.19 -20.35
CA ALA A 177 -1.48 9.30 -21.09
C ALA A 177 -2.15 10.22 -20.05
N LEU A 178 -1.52 11.35 -19.76
CA LEU A 178 -1.89 12.24 -18.65
C LEU A 178 -2.57 13.53 -19.10
N GLU A 179 -2.76 13.74 -20.38
CA GLU A 179 -3.24 15.00 -20.99
C GLU A 179 -4.70 15.30 -20.60
N ALA A 180 -5.49 14.27 -20.37
CA ALA A 180 -6.91 14.41 -19.99
C ALA A 180 -7.14 14.72 -18.50
N TYR A 181 -6.09 14.64 -17.67
CA TYR A 181 -6.22 14.78 -16.22
C TYR A 181 -5.76 16.13 -15.71
N ALA A 182 -6.32 16.57 -14.59
CA ALA A 182 -5.93 17.81 -13.96
C ALA A 182 -4.56 17.69 -13.27
N ALA A 183 -3.80 18.75 -13.32
CA ALA A 183 -2.48 18.83 -12.73
C ALA A 183 -2.31 20.06 -11.84
N LYS A 184 -1.50 19.93 -10.78
CA LYS A 184 -0.95 21.03 -9.96
C LYS A 184 0.55 21.14 -10.21
N GLY A 185 1.11 22.33 -9.97
CA GLY A 185 2.54 22.61 -10.13
C GLY A 185 2.91 23.02 -11.55
N VAL A 186 4.21 23.09 -11.81
CA VAL A 186 4.75 23.60 -13.09
C VAL A 186 4.68 22.51 -14.16
N ALA A 187 4.07 22.82 -15.31
CA ALA A 187 3.91 21.88 -16.41
C ALA A 187 5.24 21.28 -16.91
N THR A 188 6.32 22.08 -16.85
CA THR A 188 7.68 21.70 -17.25
C THR A 188 8.54 21.19 -16.10
N ALA A 189 7.94 20.87 -14.93
CA ALA A 189 8.68 20.34 -13.80
C ALA A 189 9.43 19.05 -14.20
N PRO A 190 10.66 18.83 -13.69
CA PRO A 190 11.47 17.67 -14.05
C PRO A 190 10.88 16.35 -13.59
N ASN A 191 9.98 16.39 -12.61
CA ASN A 191 9.37 15.19 -12.05
C ASN A 191 7.84 15.25 -12.14
N THR A 192 7.22 14.12 -12.49
CA THR A 192 5.77 13.96 -12.50
C THR A 192 5.39 12.92 -11.47
N LEU A 193 4.64 13.35 -10.44
CA LEU A 193 3.99 12.48 -9.47
C LEU A 193 2.53 12.30 -9.90
N VAL A 194 2.12 11.07 -10.09
CA VAL A 194 0.74 10.71 -10.46
C VAL A 194 0.11 9.94 -9.33
N GLU A 195 -1.07 10.35 -8.93
CA GLU A 195 -1.95 9.61 -8.03
C GLU A 195 -3.11 9.02 -8.82
N VAL A 196 -3.36 7.73 -8.66
CA VAL A 196 -4.55 7.04 -9.17
C VAL A 196 -5.41 6.68 -7.96
N ALA A 197 -6.53 7.35 -7.79
CA ALA A 197 -7.35 7.20 -6.58
C ALA A 197 -8.84 7.21 -6.88
N ASP A 198 -9.60 6.53 -6.01
CA ASP A 198 -11.07 6.46 -6.02
C ASP A 198 -11.61 7.24 -4.82
N TYR A 199 -12.52 8.15 -5.06
CA TYR A 199 -13.12 9.00 -4.01
C TYR A 199 -13.83 8.22 -2.90
N LEU A 200 -14.27 6.99 -3.19
CA LEU A 200 -14.94 6.12 -2.22
C LEU A 200 -14.02 5.06 -1.60
N CYS A 201 -12.75 5.01 -2.00
CA CYS A 201 -11.78 4.13 -1.39
C CYS A 201 -11.38 4.64 0.00
N ALA A 202 -11.60 3.83 1.05
CA ALA A 202 -11.27 4.21 2.42
C ALA A 202 -9.78 4.55 2.62
N HIS A 203 -8.88 3.83 1.93
CA HIS A 203 -7.45 4.11 1.97
C HIS A 203 -7.11 5.44 1.30
N CYS A 204 -7.75 5.77 0.16
CA CYS A 204 -7.58 7.07 -0.49
C CYS A 204 -8.06 8.21 0.40
N GLN A 205 -9.27 8.07 0.98
CA GLN A 205 -9.81 9.07 1.92
C GLN A 205 -8.93 9.29 3.17
N SER A 206 -8.25 8.26 3.63
CA SER A 206 -7.36 8.38 4.80
C SER A 206 -6.00 8.96 4.45
N SER A 207 -5.49 8.72 3.24
CA SER A 207 -4.19 9.23 2.78
C SER A 207 -4.25 10.65 2.21
N GLU A 208 -5.43 11.16 1.83
CA GLU A 208 -5.59 12.47 1.19
C GLU A 208 -4.88 13.63 1.93
N PRO A 209 -4.96 13.76 3.28
CA PRO A 209 -4.26 14.84 3.98
C PRO A 209 -2.73 14.74 3.83
N GLU A 210 -2.17 13.53 3.80
CA GLU A 210 -0.74 13.31 3.58
C GLU A 210 -0.36 13.64 2.13
N VAL A 211 -1.19 13.24 1.15
CA VAL A 211 -0.99 13.56 -0.27
C VAL A 211 -0.95 15.07 -0.47
N ALA A 212 -1.96 15.79 0.03
CA ALA A 212 -2.04 17.25 -0.08
C ALA A 212 -0.82 17.94 0.57
N ALA A 213 -0.41 17.51 1.76
CA ALA A 213 0.77 18.04 2.44
C ALA A 213 2.05 17.76 1.65
N THR A 214 2.22 16.53 1.14
CA THR A 214 3.38 16.13 0.33
C THR A 214 3.46 16.95 -0.95
N VAL A 215 2.36 17.09 -1.70
CA VAL A 215 2.32 17.86 -2.95
C VAL A 215 2.70 19.32 -2.70
N LYS A 216 2.19 19.93 -1.62
CA LYS A 216 2.53 21.29 -1.22
C LYS A 216 4.03 21.44 -0.91
N GLU A 217 4.61 20.47 -0.23
CA GLU A 217 6.02 20.49 0.19
C GLU A 217 6.99 20.22 -0.98
N LEU A 218 6.61 19.36 -1.92
CA LEU A 218 7.40 19.07 -3.12
C LEU A 218 7.50 20.30 -4.05
N GLY A 219 6.49 21.18 -4.06
CA GLY A 219 6.50 22.47 -4.75
C GLY A 219 6.76 22.36 -6.25
N ASP A 220 7.38 23.42 -6.81
CA ASP A 220 7.57 23.60 -8.25
C ASP A 220 8.52 22.59 -8.95
N LYS A 221 9.18 21.74 -8.18
CA LYS A 221 10.02 20.66 -8.73
C LYS A 221 9.19 19.48 -9.25
N TYR A 222 7.89 19.48 -8.99
CA TYR A 222 6.98 18.40 -9.35
C TYR A 222 5.73 18.93 -10.05
N ARG A 223 5.32 18.19 -11.08
CA ARG A 223 3.97 18.23 -11.61
C ARG A 223 3.18 17.11 -10.93
N PHE A 224 2.16 17.44 -10.19
CA PHE A 224 1.24 16.46 -9.59
C PHE A 224 0.03 16.28 -10.49
N VAL A 225 -0.32 15.04 -10.81
CA VAL A 225 -1.49 14.69 -11.63
C VAL A 225 -2.38 13.75 -10.84
N HIS A 226 -3.65 14.10 -10.68
CA HIS A 226 -4.64 13.20 -10.11
C HIS A 226 -5.46 12.52 -11.21
N VAL A 227 -5.54 11.20 -11.13
CA VAL A 227 -6.34 10.36 -12.03
C VAL A 227 -7.56 9.86 -11.26
N PRO A 228 -8.77 10.39 -11.54
CA PRO A 228 -10.00 9.92 -10.90
C PRO A 228 -10.35 8.54 -11.42
N PHE A 229 -9.89 7.54 -10.71
CA PHE A 229 -10.09 6.13 -11.01
C PHE A 229 -11.35 5.63 -10.31
N SER A 230 -11.98 4.61 -10.86
CA SER A 230 -13.10 3.94 -10.23
C SER A 230 -12.84 2.45 -10.08
N LEU A 231 -12.93 1.97 -8.83
CA LEU A 231 -12.92 0.54 -8.53
C LEU A 231 -14.22 -0.15 -9.01
N ARG A 232 -15.31 0.62 -9.10
CA ARG A 232 -16.63 0.16 -9.56
C ARG A 232 -17.24 1.19 -10.52
N PRO A 233 -16.89 1.11 -11.82
CA PRO A 233 -17.31 2.07 -12.84
C PRO A 233 -18.84 2.22 -12.97
N GLU A 234 -19.61 1.18 -12.66
CA GLU A 234 -21.06 1.13 -12.78
C GLU A 234 -21.81 1.66 -11.53
N GLY A 235 -21.08 2.04 -10.46
CA GLY A 235 -21.66 2.53 -9.22
C GLY A 235 -21.35 3.99 -8.95
N LEU A 236 -21.65 4.45 -7.74
CA LEU A 236 -21.39 5.82 -7.27
C LEU A 236 -19.92 6.23 -7.44
N SER A 237 -18.98 5.29 -7.29
CA SER A 237 -17.56 5.53 -7.53
C SER A 237 -17.31 6.03 -8.96
N GLY A 238 -17.90 5.38 -9.97
CA GLY A 238 -17.83 5.83 -11.37
C GLY A 238 -18.51 7.18 -11.58
N THR A 239 -19.64 7.44 -10.90
CA THR A 239 -20.36 8.71 -11.02
C THR A 239 -19.54 9.87 -10.46
N LEU A 240 -18.88 9.69 -9.32
CA LEU A 240 -17.97 10.70 -8.77
C LEU A 240 -16.76 10.96 -9.67
N ALA A 241 -16.20 9.91 -10.28
CA ALA A 241 -15.11 10.07 -11.25
C ALA A 241 -15.58 10.83 -12.53
N ARG A 242 -16.80 10.58 -13.01
CA ARG A 242 -17.43 11.38 -14.08
C ARG A 242 -17.62 12.84 -13.66
N GLY A 243 -18.04 13.07 -12.41
CA GLY A 243 -18.15 14.41 -11.85
C GLY A 243 -16.83 15.18 -11.87
N ALA A 244 -15.74 14.50 -11.52
CA ALA A 244 -14.40 15.08 -11.60
C ALA A 244 -13.99 15.43 -13.03
N TYR A 245 -14.28 14.56 -14.01
CA TYR A 245 -14.11 14.88 -15.43
C TYR A 245 -14.90 16.12 -15.83
N CYS A 246 -16.17 16.18 -15.46
CA CYS A 246 -17.05 17.31 -15.78
C CYS A 246 -16.65 18.62 -15.08
N ALA A 247 -16.09 18.53 -13.87
CA ALA A 247 -15.49 19.67 -13.20
C ALA A 247 -14.24 20.17 -13.96
N LYS A 248 -13.40 19.25 -14.47
CA LYS A 248 -12.23 19.58 -15.30
C LYS A 248 -12.61 20.32 -16.58
N GLN A 249 -13.77 20.01 -17.18
CA GLN A 249 -14.27 20.74 -18.36
C GLN A 249 -14.63 22.20 -18.04
N GLN A 250 -14.82 22.54 -16.75
CA GLN A 250 -15.00 23.93 -16.30
C GLN A 250 -13.68 24.62 -15.91
N GLY A 251 -12.56 23.89 -16.00
CA GLY A 251 -11.22 24.37 -15.70
C GLY A 251 -10.54 23.63 -14.54
N ASP A 252 -9.22 23.78 -14.42
CA ASP A 252 -8.44 23.09 -13.38
C ASP A 252 -8.84 23.53 -11.98
N ASP A 253 -9.15 24.81 -11.75
CA ASP A 253 -9.62 25.30 -10.46
C ASP A 253 -10.93 24.64 -10.04
N ALA A 254 -11.87 24.46 -10.97
CA ALA A 254 -13.13 23.78 -10.71
C ALA A 254 -12.91 22.30 -10.38
N PHE A 255 -11.99 21.64 -11.11
CA PHE A 255 -11.58 20.27 -10.81
C PHE A 255 -11.07 20.13 -9.37
N TRP A 256 -10.12 20.98 -8.96
CA TRP A 256 -9.50 20.84 -7.64
C TRP A 256 -10.46 21.16 -6.49
N LYS A 257 -11.37 22.12 -6.68
CA LYS A 257 -12.45 22.36 -5.73
C LYS A 257 -13.39 21.15 -5.61
N TYR A 258 -13.74 20.54 -6.75
CA TYR A 258 -14.54 19.32 -6.77
C TYR A 258 -13.79 18.17 -6.06
N HIS A 259 -12.54 17.94 -6.40
CA HIS A 259 -11.68 16.90 -5.84
C HIS A 259 -11.64 16.94 -4.31
N ASP A 260 -11.31 18.11 -3.74
CA ASP A 260 -11.21 18.30 -2.29
C ASP A 260 -12.57 18.03 -1.60
N LYS A 261 -13.66 18.47 -2.24
CA LYS A 261 -15.02 18.25 -1.72
C LYS A 261 -15.52 16.82 -1.92
N ALA A 262 -15.14 16.16 -3.01
CA ALA A 262 -15.53 14.78 -3.25
C ALA A 262 -14.96 13.84 -2.16
N PHE A 263 -13.69 13.96 -1.82
CA PHE A 263 -13.10 13.19 -0.73
C PHE A 263 -13.70 13.51 0.63
N SER A 264 -13.81 14.80 0.98
CA SER A 264 -14.33 15.21 2.28
C SER A 264 -15.80 14.84 2.49
N THR A 265 -16.65 15.10 1.49
CA THR A 265 -18.08 14.78 1.55
C THR A 265 -18.32 13.27 1.54
N ALA A 266 -17.62 12.51 0.69
CA ALA A 266 -17.73 11.05 0.66
C ALA A 266 -17.37 10.41 2.01
N LYS A 267 -16.33 10.90 2.66
CA LYS A 267 -15.94 10.46 4.00
C LYS A 267 -16.98 10.82 5.05
N GLU A 268 -17.46 12.07 5.06
CA GLU A 268 -18.45 12.56 6.00
C GLU A 268 -19.78 11.80 5.89
N LYS A 269 -20.27 11.58 4.66
CA LYS A 269 -21.50 10.86 4.38
C LYS A 269 -21.38 9.35 4.51
N GLY A 270 -20.16 8.82 4.57
CA GLY A 270 -19.90 7.40 4.63
C GLY A 270 -20.29 6.63 3.37
N TRP A 271 -20.27 7.30 2.20
CA TRP A 271 -20.55 6.67 0.91
C TRP A 271 -19.58 5.53 0.62
N LYS A 272 -20.07 4.49 -0.07
CA LYS A 272 -19.33 3.26 -0.34
C LYS A 272 -19.16 3.02 -1.85
N PRO A 273 -18.10 2.34 -2.28
CA PRO A 273 -17.96 1.96 -3.70
C PRO A 273 -19.09 1.07 -4.20
N THR A 274 -19.82 0.40 -3.31
CA THR A 274 -20.96 -0.47 -3.61
C THR A 274 -22.28 0.29 -3.73
N ASP A 275 -22.31 1.58 -3.41
CA ASP A 275 -23.53 2.38 -3.55
C ASP A 275 -23.92 2.49 -5.03
N PRO A 276 -25.22 2.50 -5.33
CA PRO A 276 -25.70 2.52 -6.70
C PRO A 276 -25.33 3.81 -7.45
N ASP A 277 -25.28 3.74 -8.76
CA ASP A 277 -25.11 4.91 -9.63
C ASP A 277 -26.23 5.93 -9.35
N ASN A 278 -25.83 7.14 -8.96
CA ASN A 278 -26.72 8.23 -8.64
C ASN A 278 -26.00 9.58 -8.82
N ILE A 279 -26.60 10.50 -9.54
CA ILE A 279 -26.02 11.82 -9.80
C ILE A 279 -26.20 12.80 -8.62
N ALA A 280 -27.17 12.58 -7.73
CA ALA A 280 -27.43 13.51 -6.62
C ALA A 280 -26.21 13.75 -5.71
N PRO A 281 -25.41 12.73 -5.32
CA PRO A 281 -24.16 12.94 -4.60
C PRO A 281 -23.15 13.83 -5.35
N VAL A 282 -23.09 13.69 -6.68
CA VAL A 282 -22.16 14.50 -7.50
C VAL A 282 -22.59 15.96 -7.54
N LEU A 283 -23.91 16.22 -7.62
CA LEU A 283 -24.46 17.59 -7.56
C LEU A 283 -24.29 18.20 -6.16
N GLU A 284 -24.41 17.40 -5.10
CA GLU A 284 -24.11 17.82 -3.73
C GLU A 284 -22.63 18.27 -3.60
N VAL A 285 -21.71 17.48 -4.13
CA VAL A 285 -20.27 17.83 -4.18
C VAL A 285 -20.04 19.10 -4.98
N ALA A 286 -20.68 19.24 -6.14
CA ALA A 286 -20.56 20.43 -6.99
C ALA A 286 -21.02 21.69 -6.27
N ALA A 287 -22.17 21.63 -5.61
CA ALA A 287 -22.72 22.74 -4.82
C ALA A 287 -21.77 23.12 -3.66
N ALA A 288 -21.26 22.11 -2.91
CA ALA A 288 -20.31 22.33 -1.84
C ALA A 288 -18.96 22.88 -2.32
N ALA A 289 -18.56 22.55 -3.56
CA ALA A 289 -17.36 23.07 -4.23
C ALA A 289 -17.53 24.48 -4.82
N GLY A 290 -18.78 24.99 -4.91
CA GLY A 290 -19.08 26.28 -5.55
C GLY A 290 -18.78 26.29 -7.04
N ILE A 291 -18.96 25.16 -7.74
CA ILE A 291 -18.83 25.04 -9.19
C ILE A 291 -20.23 25.03 -9.85
N ASP A 292 -20.26 25.31 -11.15
CA ASP A 292 -21.53 25.38 -11.89
C ASP A 292 -22.18 23.98 -12.02
N ALA A 293 -23.15 23.70 -11.13
CA ALA A 293 -23.85 22.43 -11.08
C ALA A 293 -24.67 22.15 -12.36
N THR A 294 -25.22 23.16 -13.01
CA THR A 294 -25.97 22.99 -14.24
C THR A 294 -25.08 22.52 -15.40
N LYS A 295 -23.91 23.15 -15.56
CA LYS A 295 -22.93 22.69 -16.54
C LYS A 295 -22.41 21.30 -16.23
N LEU A 296 -22.21 21.00 -14.95
CA LEU A 296 -21.73 19.70 -14.53
C LEU A 296 -22.76 18.61 -14.84
N GLU A 297 -24.04 18.84 -14.51
CA GLU A 297 -25.14 17.91 -14.80
C GLU A 297 -25.30 17.66 -16.31
N ALA A 298 -25.28 18.71 -17.12
CA ALA A 298 -25.31 18.60 -18.58
C ALA A 298 -24.14 17.75 -19.13
N CYS A 299 -22.94 17.93 -18.57
CA CYS A 299 -21.75 17.14 -18.94
C CYS A 299 -21.90 15.67 -18.53
N LEU A 300 -22.42 15.37 -17.34
CA LEU A 300 -22.59 13.99 -16.86
C LEU A 300 -23.45 13.13 -17.80
N ALA A 301 -24.37 13.76 -18.55
CA ALA A 301 -25.23 13.08 -19.51
C ALA A 301 -24.54 12.78 -20.86
N THR A 302 -23.31 13.29 -21.08
CA THR A 302 -22.61 13.11 -22.36
C THR A 302 -21.97 11.74 -22.51
N PRO A 303 -21.88 11.20 -23.73
CA PRO A 303 -21.16 9.97 -24.00
C PRO A 303 -19.67 10.06 -23.63
N GLU A 304 -19.08 11.25 -23.75
CA GLU A 304 -17.66 11.50 -23.43
C GLU A 304 -17.39 11.30 -21.94
N ALA A 305 -18.28 11.76 -21.06
CA ALA A 305 -18.16 11.55 -19.62
C ALA A 305 -18.27 10.06 -19.25
N GLN A 306 -19.17 9.33 -19.92
CA GLN A 306 -19.29 7.87 -19.73
C GLN A 306 -18.03 7.15 -20.22
N ALA A 307 -17.56 7.49 -21.41
CA ALA A 307 -16.36 6.90 -22.00
C ALA A 307 -15.10 7.21 -21.18
N PHE A 308 -15.03 8.39 -20.55
CA PHE A 308 -13.88 8.80 -19.73
C PHE A 308 -13.60 7.81 -18.60
N VAL A 309 -14.62 7.44 -17.82
CA VAL A 309 -14.44 6.52 -16.69
C VAL A 309 -13.96 5.15 -17.15
N LYS A 310 -14.58 4.63 -18.21
CA LYS A 310 -14.18 3.34 -18.78
C LYS A 310 -12.75 3.40 -19.31
N ASN A 311 -12.41 4.41 -20.10
CA ASN A 311 -11.09 4.55 -20.70
C ASN A 311 -10.01 4.77 -19.64
N THR A 312 -10.29 5.54 -18.59
CA THR A 312 -9.40 5.73 -17.45
C THR A 312 -9.15 4.41 -16.72
N SER A 313 -10.21 3.67 -16.40
CA SER A 313 -10.10 2.38 -15.71
C SER A 313 -9.31 1.37 -16.55
N ASP A 314 -9.61 1.26 -17.84
CA ASP A 314 -8.92 0.35 -18.75
C ASP A 314 -7.43 0.75 -18.95
N GLY A 315 -7.16 2.05 -19.11
CA GLY A 315 -5.81 2.58 -19.26
C GLY A 315 -4.94 2.36 -18.03
N MET A 316 -5.48 2.64 -16.85
CA MET A 316 -4.75 2.45 -15.58
C MET A 316 -4.55 0.97 -15.24
N ARG A 317 -5.52 0.10 -15.51
CA ARG A 317 -5.34 -1.36 -15.37
C ARG A 317 -4.23 -1.88 -16.30
N LYS A 318 -4.17 -1.42 -17.56
CA LYS A 318 -3.08 -1.76 -18.49
C LYS A 318 -1.72 -1.23 -18.00
N ALA A 319 -1.70 -0.14 -17.24
CA ALA A 319 -0.50 0.36 -16.59
C ALA A 319 -0.15 -0.38 -15.28
N GLY A 320 -0.91 -1.43 -14.93
CA GLY A 320 -0.67 -2.26 -13.75
C GLY A 320 -1.30 -1.75 -12.46
N VAL A 321 -2.32 -0.87 -12.55
CA VAL A 321 -3.10 -0.45 -11.37
C VAL A 321 -4.10 -1.55 -11.03
N SER A 322 -3.89 -2.22 -9.89
CA SER A 322 -4.76 -3.26 -9.34
C SER A 322 -5.59 -2.80 -8.14
N GLY A 323 -5.27 -1.64 -7.58
CA GLY A 323 -5.93 -1.06 -6.41
C GLY A 323 -5.61 0.42 -6.23
N THR A 324 -6.25 1.04 -5.25
CA THR A 324 -6.09 2.46 -4.93
C THR A 324 -5.80 2.69 -3.44
N PRO A 325 -5.02 3.73 -3.07
CA PRO A 325 -4.31 4.61 -4.00
C PRO A 325 -3.11 3.90 -4.65
N THR A 326 -2.80 4.25 -5.90
CA THR A 326 -1.55 3.86 -6.56
C THR A 326 -0.83 5.12 -7.01
N PHE A 327 0.48 5.20 -6.71
CA PHE A 327 1.30 6.34 -7.09
C PHE A 327 2.36 5.95 -8.11
N PHE A 328 2.61 6.87 -9.06
CA PHE A 328 3.72 6.75 -10.00
C PHE A 328 4.60 7.98 -9.92
N LEU A 329 5.92 7.77 -9.92
CA LEU A 329 6.90 8.83 -10.08
C LEU A 329 7.65 8.61 -11.39
N ASN A 330 7.55 9.56 -12.31
CA ASN A 330 8.18 9.51 -13.62
C ASN A 330 7.86 8.21 -14.40
N GLY A 331 6.61 7.75 -14.30
CA GLY A 331 6.11 6.53 -14.92
C GLY A 331 6.51 5.24 -14.21
N ARG A 332 7.13 5.29 -13.03
CA ARG A 332 7.41 4.09 -12.22
C ARG A 332 6.57 4.08 -10.96
N ARG A 333 5.90 2.94 -10.69
CA ARG A 333 5.06 2.78 -9.51
C ARG A 333 5.91 2.92 -8.23
N LEU A 334 5.39 3.64 -7.24
CA LEU A 334 6.00 3.76 -5.91
C LEU A 334 5.49 2.64 -5.00
N ALA A 335 6.41 1.99 -4.30
CA ALA A 335 6.08 1.09 -3.19
C ALA A 335 6.02 1.92 -1.90
N LEU A 336 4.86 1.98 -1.26
CA LEU A 336 4.69 2.75 -0.02
C LEU A 336 4.94 1.92 1.24
N SER A 337 4.86 0.61 1.16
CA SER A 337 5.01 -0.36 2.27
C SER A 337 4.87 0.24 3.70
N SER A 338 5.96 0.68 4.32
CA SER A 338 6.00 1.35 5.64
C SER A 338 6.50 2.80 5.58
N LYS A 339 6.68 3.35 4.37
CA LYS A 339 7.22 4.70 4.16
C LYS A 339 6.08 5.70 3.95
N SER A 340 6.27 6.95 4.37
CA SER A 340 5.41 8.04 3.92
C SER A 340 5.52 8.24 2.41
N LEU A 341 4.49 8.84 1.78
CA LEU A 341 4.55 9.17 0.36
C LEU A 341 5.77 10.05 0.04
N LYS A 342 6.05 11.04 0.89
CA LYS A 342 7.21 11.92 0.76
C LYS A 342 8.51 11.13 0.75
N ASP A 343 8.71 10.23 1.71
CA ASP A 343 9.94 9.44 1.82
C ASP A 343 10.10 8.49 0.63
N ALA A 344 9.02 7.91 0.15
CA ALA A 344 9.03 7.07 -1.04
C ALA A 344 9.43 7.87 -2.30
N VAL A 345 8.91 9.09 -2.46
CA VAL A 345 9.26 9.99 -3.58
C VAL A 345 10.73 10.39 -3.51
N LEU A 346 11.20 10.88 -2.35
CA LEU A 346 12.58 11.35 -2.19
C LEU A 346 13.60 10.21 -2.29
N GLY A 347 13.30 9.06 -1.69
CA GLY A 347 14.16 7.88 -1.75
C GLY A 347 14.31 7.35 -3.19
N ARG A 348 13.22 7.39 -3.98
CA ARG A 348 13.28 6.96 -5.38
C ARG A 348 14.14 7.86 -6.27
N LEU A 349 14.17 9.16 -6.03
CA LEU A 349 15.04 10.08 -6.79
C LEU A 349 16.51 9.89 -6.45
N GLN A 350 16.83 9.63 -5.17
CA GLN A 350 18.20 9.35 -4.74
C GLN A 350 18.74 8.07 -5.38
N SER A 351 17.91 7.02 -5.47
CA SER A 351 18.32 5.76 -6.12
C SER A 351 18.45 5.86 -7.64
N ALA A 352 17.83 6.85 -8.29
CA ALA A 352 17.93 7.06 -9.74
C ALA A 352 19.15 7.89 -10.15
N SER A 353 19.82 8.57 -9.19
CA SER A 353 21.02 9.40 -9.42
C SER A 353 22.34 8.64 -9.22
N HIS A 354 22.29 7.37 -8.90
CA HIS A 354 23.42 6.43 -8.77
C HIS A 354 23.33 5.31 -9.81
#